data_00a22e1448156dceeefc34b2b3bcc0cf
#
_entry.id   00a22e1448156dceeefc34b2b3bcc0cf
#
_cell.length_a   1.000
_cell.length_b   1.000
_cell.length_c   1.000
_cell.angle_alpha   90.00
_cell.angle_beta   90.00
_cell.angle_gamma   90.00
#
_symmetry.space_group_name_H-M   'P 1'
#
loop_
_entity.id
_entity.type
_entity.pdbx_description
1 polymer ?
#
loop_
_entity_poly.entity_id
_entity_poly.type
_entity_poly.pdbx_seq_one_letter_code
_entity_poly.pdbx_strand_id
1 'polypeptide(L)'
;ALPILHCTQWFNSPEPVTLASLRGKVVVIEAFQMLCPGCVAHGLPQAQRVAKLFARAPLAVIGLHTVFEHHAAMGLESLRAFVHEYRINYPVGVDEPGSDGPIPRTMQAYAMQGTPTLVLIDAQGRLRRQVFGTHDDLLLGAELATLLAEVPGG
;
A
#
# COMPACT_ATOMS: atom_id res chain seq x y z
N ALA A 1 -5.41 -0.53 -19.15
CA ALA A 1 -6.23 -1.14 -18.10
C ALA A 1 -5.94 -0.50 -16.76
N LEU A 2 -6.96 -0.41 -15.88
CA LEU A 2 -6.77 0.10 -14.53
C LEU A 2 -6.04 -0.92 -13.67
N PRO A 3 -5.21 -0.48 -12.70
CA PRO A 3 -4.47 -1.40 -11.83
C PRO A 3 -5.41 -2.24 -10.94
N ILE A 4 -4.95 -3.44 -10.60
CA ILE A 4 -5.68 -4.40 -9.76
C ILE A 4 -4.74 -4.89 -8.66
N LEU A 5 -5.29 -5.16 -7.48
CA LEU A 5 -4.57 -5.82 -6.39
C LEU A 5 -4.83 -7.32 -6.44
N HIS A 6 -3.76 -8.10 -6.33
CA HIS A 6 -3.82 -9.57 -6.30
C HIS A 6 -3.44 -10.04 -4.89
N CYS A 7 -4.40 -9.99 -3.97
CA CYS A 7 -4.15 -10.36 -2.57
C CYS A 7 -4.91 -11.61 -2.19
N THR A 8 -4.28 -12.48 -1.37
CA THR A 8 -4.88 -13.73 -0.90
C THR A 8 -5.63 -13.55 0.40
N GLN A 9 -5.27 -12.54 1.19
CA GLN A 9 -5.78 -12.36 2.54
C GLN A 9 -5.63 -10.91 2.96
N TRP A 10 -6.48 -10.46 3.90
CA TRP A 10 -6.45 -9.09 4.42
C TRP A 10 -6.46 -9.08 5.94
N PHE A 11 -5.69 -8.15 6.51
CA PHE A 11 -5.74 -7.80 7.92
C PHE A 11 -6.41 -6.43 8.06
N ASN A 12 -7.06 -6.18 9.19
CA ASN A 12 -7.76 -4.92 9.49
C ASN A 12 -8.88 -4.58 8.49
N SER A 13 -9.43 -5.60 7.85
CA SER A 13 -10.57 -5.44 6.97
C SER A 13 -11.43 -6.70 7.07
N PRO A 14 -12.75 -6.57 7.34
CA PRO A 14 -13.63 -7.75 7.43
C PRO A 14 -13.83 -8.41 6.07
N GLU A 15 -13.62 -7.68 4.98
CA GLU A 15 -13.79 -8.19 3.63
C GLU A 15 -12.59 -7.84 2.77
N PRO A 16 -12.39 -8.57 1.65
CA PRO A 16 -11.34 -8.22 0.71
C PRO A 16 -11.51 -6.79 0.19
N VAL A 17 -10.40 -6.06 0.10
CA VAL A 17 -10.39 -4.70 -0.45
C VAL A 17 -10.06 -4.78 -1.93
N THR A 18 -10.85 -4.11 -2.76
CA THR A 18 -10.57 -4.00 -4.18
C THR A 18 -10.44 -2.53 -4.57
N LEU A 19 -9.61 -2.25 -5.56
CA LEU A 19 -9.50 -0.87 -6.04
C LEU A 19 -10.81 -0.40 -6.66
N ALA A 20 -11.59 -1.31 -7.25
CA ALA A 20 -12.91 -0.98 -7.77
C ALA A 20 -13.85 -0.47 -6.67
N SER A 21 -13.79 -1.06 -5.47
CA SER A 21 -14.63 -0.64 -4.35
C SER A 21 -14.20 0.71 -3.76
N LEU A 22 -12.99 1.17 -4.09
CA LEU A 22 -12.45 2.43 -3.59
C LEU A 22 -12.56 3.59 -4.58
N ARG A 23 -13.28 3.40 -5.68
CA ARG A 23 -13.54 4.50 -6.63
C ARG A 23 -14.23 5.66 -5.90
N GLY A 24 -13.81 6.87 -6.20
CA GLY A 24 -14.27 8.06 -5.50
C GLY A 24 -13.31 8.51 -4.41
N LYS A 25 -12.33 7.68 -4.07
CA LYS A 25 -11.29 8.01 -3.09
C LYS A 25 -9.93 7.96 -3.73
N VAL A 26 -9.03 8.81 -3.26
CA VAL A 26 -7.60 8.70 -3.56
C VAL A 26 -7.06 7.52 -2.77
N VAL A 27 -6.28 6.65 -3.39
CA VAL A 27 -5.71 5.47 -2.72
C VAL A 27 -4.20 5.58 -2.64
N VAL A 28 -3.68 5.37 -1.44
CA VAL A 28 -2.25 5.32 -1.17
C VAL A 28 -1.90 3.88 -0.82
N ILE A 29 -1.04 3.25 -1.60
CA ILE A 29 -0.57 1.90 -1.34
C ILE A 29 0.87 1.97 -0.88
N GLU A 30 1.15 1.42 0.29
CA GLU A 30 2.51 1.25 0.80
C GLU A 30 2.89 -0.22 0.68
N ALA A 31 3.70 -0.53 -0.33
CA ALA A 31 4.24 -1.88 -0.51
C ALA A 31 5.46 -2.05 0.38
N PHE A 32 5.47 -3.11 1.19
CA PHE A 32 6.49 -3.30 2.21
C PHE A 32 6.79 -4.76 2.47
N GLN A 33 7.91 -5.00 3.16
CA GLN A 33 8.22 -6.28 3.80
C GLN A 33 8.59 -6.01 5.25
N MET A 34 8.24 -6.93 6.15
CA MET A 34 8.53 -6.77 7.58
C MET A 34 10.03 -6.61 7.86
N LEU A 35 10.88 -7.33 7.12
CA LEU A 35 12.33 -7.31 7.32
C LEU A 35 13.05 -6.28 6.45
N CYS A 36 12.31 -5.36 5.85
CA CYS A 36 12.88 -4.28 5.03
C CYS A 36 13.17 -3.07 5.92
N PRO A 37 14.45 -2.70 6.14
CA PRO A 37 14.79 -1.57 7.03
C PRO A 37 14.16 -0.24 6.58
N GLY A 38 14.18 0.06 5.29
CA GLY A 38 13.57 1.28 4.76
C GLY A 38 12.06 1.32 4.94
N CYS A 39 11.41 0.17 4.88
CA CYS A 39 9.98 0.06 5.12
C CYS A 39 9.64 0.40 6.57
N VAL A 40 10.38 -0.19 7.51
CA VAL A 40 10.14 0.01 8.95
C VAL A 40 10.52 1.43 9.38
N ALA A 41 11.64 1.96 8.88
CA ALA A 41 12.13 3.26 9.29
C ALA A 41 11.40 4.43 8.62
N HIS A 42 10.93 4.27 7.40
CA HIS A 42 10.37 5.38 6.60
C HIS A 42 9.00 5.10 6.01
N GLY A 43 8.84 4.01 5.24
CA GLY A 43 7.61 3.78 4.48
C GLY A 43 6.37 3.61 5.33
N LEU A 44 6.42 2.70 6.30
CA LEU A 44 5.28 2.45 7.18
C LEU A 44 4.95 3.63 8.08
N PRO A 45 5.93 4.30 8.72
CA PRO A 45 5.62 5.51 9.46
C PRO A 45 5.01 6.61 8.61
N GLN A 46 5.46 6.79 7.38
CA GLN A 46 4.89 7.75 6.45
C GLN A 46 3.43 7.41 6.12
N ALA A 47 3.13 6.14 5.82
CA ALA A 47 1.77 5.70 5.55
C ALA A 47 0.86 5.93 6.75
N GLN A 48 1.36 5.71 7.97
CA GLN A 48 0.61 5.97 9.20
C GLN A 48 0.32 7.45 9.39
N ARG A 49 1.29 8.33 9.06
CA ARG A 49 1.09 9.78 9.12
C ARG A 49 0.03 10.22 8.11
N VAL A 50 0.07 9.66 6.89
CA VAL A 50 -0.94 9.95 5.87
C VAL A 50 -2.33 9.52 6.34
N ALA A 51 -2.45 8.30 6.85
CA ALA A 51 -3.74 7.78 7.33
C ALA A 51 -4.33 8.67 8.42
N LYS A 52 -3.50 9.16 9.34
CA LYS A 52 -3.93 10.02 10.43
C LYS A 52 -4.30 11.42 9.95
N LEU A 53 -3.45 12.03 9.14
CA LEU A 53 -3.65 13.40 8.67
C LEU A 53 -4.88 13.51 7.76
N PHE A 54 -5.09 12.53 6.91
CA PHE A 54 -6.18 12.56 5.93
C PHE A 54 -7.38 11.68 6.33
N ALA A 55 -7.54 11.40 7.63
CA ALA A 55 -8.60 10.51 8.13
C ALA A 55 -10.02 10.95 7.75
N ARG A 56 -10.23 12.25 7.52
CA ARG A 56 -11.54 12.81 7.16
C ARG A 56 -11.67 13.13 5.67
N ALA A 57 -10.63 12.88 4.90
CA ALA A 57 -10.63 13.13 3.46
C ALA A 57 -11.09 11.88 2.70
N PRO A 58 -11.54 12.01 1.45
CA PRO A 58 -11.85 10.85 0.61
C PRO A 58 -10.56 10.19 0.12
N LEU A 59 -9.85 9.59 1.05
CA LEU A 59 -8.54 8.96 0.85
C LEU A 59 -8.49 7.67 1.66
N ALA A 60 -7.98 6.61 1.05
CA ALA A 60 -7.77 5.33 1.69
C ALA A 60 -6.28 4.98 1.66
N VAL A 61 -5.76 4.49 2.77
CA VAL A 61 -4.39 3.95 2.86
C VAL A 61 -4.47 2.44 2.92
N ILE A 62 -3.66 1.76 2.14
CA ILE A 62 -3.56 0.31 2.10
C ILE A 62 -2.09 -0.07 2.23
N GLY A 63 -1.80 -1.03 3.11
CA GLY A 63 -0.51 -1.69 3.12
C GLY A 63 -0.57 -2.92 2.23
N LEU A 64 0.49 -3.16 1.47
CA LEU A 64 0.64 -4.36 0.66
C LEU A 64 1.90 -5.08 1.11
N HIS A 65 1.74 -6.21 1.79
CA HIS A 65 2.88 -7.02 2.20
C HIS A 65 3.29 -7.90 1.03
N THR A 66 4.32 -7.47 0.32
CA THR A 66 4.79 -8.11 -0.89
C THR A 66 6.16 -8.76 -0.63
N VAL A 67 6.14 -10.07 -0.43
CA VAL A 67 7.33 -10.82 -0.02
C VAL A 67 8.03 -11.39 -1.23
N PHE A 68 9.24 -10.91 -1.51
CA PHE A 68 10.04 -11.39 -2.63
C PHE A 68 11.38 -12.00 -2.19
N GLU A 69 11.68 -11.94 -0.88
CA GLU A 69 12.87 -12.57 -0.29
C GLU A 69 12.57 -13.01 1.14
N HIS A 70 13.38 -13.88 1.70
CA HIS A 70 13.19 -14.39 3.08
C HIS A 70 11.75 -14.87 3.34
N HIS A 71 11.17 -15.58 2.37
CA HIS A 71 9.77 -16.00 2.41
C HIS A 71 9.40 -16.75 3.70
N ALA A 72 10.28 -17.65 4.15
CA ALA A 72 10.00 -18.45 5.34
C ALA A 72 9.92 -17.62 6.63
N ALA A 73 10.60 -16.48 6.66
CA ALA A 73 10.63 -15.60 7.84
C ALA A 73 9.47 -14.60 7.88
N MET A 74 8.74 -14.44 6.79
CA MET A 74 7.71 -13.42 6.66
C MET A 74 6.35 -14.02 6.28
N GLY A 75 5.96 -15.06 7.00
CA GLY A 75 4.65 -15.69 6.79
C GLY A 75 3.51 -14.95 7.48
N LEU A 76 2.32 -15.53 7.38
CA LEU A 76 1.09 -14.89 7.87
C LEU A 76 1.09 -14.67 9.38
N GLU A 77 1.61 -15.62 10.15
CA GLU A 77 1.63 -15.49 11.60
C GLU A 77 2.54 -14.34 12.03
N SER A 78 3.72 -14.23 11.40
CA SER A 78 4.63 -13.12 11.67
C SER A 78 4.00 -11.78 11.28
N LEU A 79 3.28 -11.74 10.16
CA LEU A 79 2.63 -10.51 9.71
C LEU A 79 1.51 -10.10 10.67
N ARG A 80 0.74 -11.05 11.17
CA ARG A 80 -0.31 -10.78 12.17
C ARG A 80 0.29 -10.08 13.39
N ALA A 81 1.37 -10.65 13.94
CA ALA A 81 2.07 -10.09 15.08
C ALA A 81 2.65 -8.70 14.76
N PHE A 82 3.23 -8.55 13.58
CA PHE A 82 3.82 -7.28 13.13
C PHE A 82 2.76 -6.17 13.05
N VAL A 83 1.63 -6.44 12.42
CA VAL A 83 0.53 -5.48 12.30
C VAL A 83 0.05 -5.04 13.68
N HIS A 84 -0.05 -5.98 14.62
CA HIS A 84 -0.44 -5.70 15.99
C HIS A 84 0.59 -4.85 16.72
N GLU A 85 1.85 -5.26 16.70
CA GLU A 85 2.92 -4.59 17.45
C GLU A 85 3.20 -3.18 16.94
N TYR A 86 3.15 -2.97 15.62
CA TYR A 86 3.37 -1.66 15.02
C TYR A 86 2.10 -0.81 14.96
N ARG A 87 0.99 -1.34 15.50
CA ARG A 87 -0.30 -0.63 15.61
C ARG A 87 -0.78 -0.10 14.25
N ILE A 88 -0.60 -0.91 13.23
CA ILE A 88 -1.12 -0.58 11.89
C ILE A 88 -2.63 -0.77 11.93
N ASN A 89 -3.37 0.30 11.60
CA ASN A 89 -4.83 0.28 11.69
C ASN A 89 -5.54 0.44 10.36
N TYR A 90 -4.80 0.57 9.27
CA TYR A 90 -5.38 0.54 7.92
C TYR A 90 -5.32 -0.89 7.37
N PRO A 91 -6.10 -1.20 6.31
CA PRO A 91 -6.07 -2.54 5.72
C PRO A 91 -4.70 -2.93 5.20
N VAL A 92 -4.29 -4.17 5.46
CA VAL A 92 -3.04 -4.72 4.94
C VAL A 92 -3.37 -5.98 4.15
N GLY A 93 -3.08 -5.95 2.86
CA GLY A 93 -3.25 -7.10 1.98
C GLY A 93 -1.97 -7.89 1.86
N VAL A 94 -2.12 -9.20 1.70
CA VAL A 94 -1.01 -10.12 1.47
C VAL A 94 -0.93 -10.39 -0.03
N ASP A 95 0.16 -9.95 -0.66
CA ASP A 95 0.34 -10.12 -2.10
C ASP A 95 0.43 -11.60 -2.44
N GLU A 96 -0.29 -12.01 -3.48
CA GLU A 96 -0.36 -13.41 -3.88
C GLU A 96 1.01 -13.89 -4.39
N PRO A 97 1.50 -15.05 -3.91
CA PRO A 97 2.77 -15.59 -4.38
C PRO A 97 2.78 -15.77 -5.90
N GLY A 98 3.93 -15.49 -6.51
CA GLY A 98 4.09 -15.71 -7.94
C GLY A 98 4.14 -17.18 -8.29
N SER A 99 3.72 -17.52 -9.51
CA SER A 99 3.74 -18.90 -10.01
C SER A 99 5.10 -19.31 -10.59
N ASP A 100 5.88 -18.32 -11.07
CA ASP A 100 7.10 -18.59 -11.84
C ASP A 100 8.39 -18.18 -11.12
N GLY A 101 8.31 -17.84 -9.85
CA GLY A 101 9.48 -17.40 -9.10
C GLY A 101 9.11 -16.68 -7.81
N PRO A 102 10.07 -15.99 -7.19
CA PRO A 102 9.89 -15.38 -5.86
C PRO A 102 9.07 -14.09 -5.87
N ILE A 103 8.82 -13.49 -7.03
CA ILE A 103 8.15 -12.19 -7.11
C ILE A 103 6.63 -12.35 -7.02
N PRO A 104 5.96 -11.71 -6.04
CA PRO A 104 4.51 -11.78 -5.92
C PRO A 104 3.77 -11.11 -7.08
N ARG A 105 2.51 -11.46 -7.23
CA ARG A 105 1.71 -11.09 -8.41
C ARG A 105 1.46 -9.60 -8.56
N THR A 106 1.11 -8.90 -7.48
CA THR A 106 0.89 -7.45 -7.55
C THR A 106 2.19 -6.71 -7.81
N MET A 107 3.25 -7.11 -7.12
CA MET A 107 4.58 -6.55 -7.34
C MET A 107 5.00 -6.67 -8.80
N GLN A 108 4.79 -7.84 -9.40
CA GLN A 108 5.11 -8.11 -10.79
C GLN A 108 4.24 -7.26 -11.73
N ALA A 109 2.92 -7.22 -11.49
CA ALA A 109 1.99 -6.48 -12.33
C ALA A 109 2.28 -4.97 -12.36
N TYR A 110 2.75 -4.41 -11.24
CA TYR A 110 3.09 -2.99 -11.14
C TYR A 110 4.54 -2.72 -11.51
N ALA A 111 5.32 -3.75 -11.85
CA ALA A 111 6.74 -3.63 -12.13
C ALA A 111 7.51 -2.93 -11.00
N MET A 112 7.20 -3.25 -9.76
CA MET A 112 7.89 -2.68 -8.61
C MET A 112 9.33 -3.19 -8.55
N GLN A 113 10.25 -2.30 -8.23
CA GLN A 113 11.68 -2.61 -8.17
C GLN A 113 12.12 -3.17 -6.82
N GLY A 114 11.29 -3.04 -5.81
CA GLY A 114 11.58 -3.46 -4.45
C GLY A 114 10.68 -2.75 -3.46
N THR A 115 11.07 -2.76 -2.19
CA THR A 115 10.33 -2.09 -1.12
C THR A 115 11.25 -1.14 -0.34
N PRO A 116 10.73 -0.04 0.21
CA PRO A 116 9.35 0.39 0.13
C PRO A 116 9.01 0.92 -1.27
N THR A 117 7.79 0.73 -1.70
CA THR A 117 7.25 1.36 -2.90
C THR A 117 5.92 2.01 -2.55
N LEU A 118 5.79 3.28 -2.92
CA LEU A 118 4.59 4.06 -2.69
C LEU A 118 3.84 4.21 -4.02
N VAL A 119 2.56 3.88 -4.02
CA VAL A 119 1.72 4.02 -5.22
C VAL A 119 0.55 4.94 -4.90
N LEU A 120 0.32 5.92 -5.75
CA LEU A 120 -0.81 6.84 -5.64
C LEU A 120 -1.79 6.58 -6.78
N ILE A 121 -3.04 6.33 -6.43
CA ILE A 121 -4.11 6.05 -7.38
C ILE A 121 -5.19 7.10 -7.17
N ASP A 122 -5.67 7.70 -8.26
CA ASP A 122 -6.68 8.75 -8.16
C ASP A 122 -8.09 8.20 -7.94
N ALA A 123 -9.05 9.09 -7.74
CA ALA A 123 -10.44 8.71 -7.47
C ALA A 123 -11.10 7.96 -8.62
N GLN A 124 -10.55 8.05 -9.82
CA GLN A 124 -11.03 7.31 -10.99
C GLN A 124 -10.35 5.96 -11.15
N GLY A 125 -9.41 5.62 -10.26
CA GLY A 125 -8.71 4.34 -10.27
C GLY A 125 -7.47 4.30 -11.14
N ARG A 126 -6.97 5.45 -11.59
CA ARG A 126 -5.78 5.52 -12.43
C ARG A 126 -4.53 5.65 -11.56
N LEU A 127 -3.49 4.91 -11.90
CA LEU A 127 -2.18 5.04 -11.24
C LEU A 127 -1.55 6.35 -11.68
N ARG A 128 -1.27 7.23 -10.72
CA ARG A 128 -0.75 8.57 -10.99
C ARG A 128 0.72 8.73 -10.62
N ARG A 129 1.20 7.98 -9.64
CA ARG A 129 2.58 8.09 -9.16
C ARG A 129 3.01 6.76 -8.56
N GLN A 130 4.25 6.33 -8.82
CA GLN A 130 4.86 5.18 -8.18
C GLN A 130 6.31 5.52 -7.88
N VAL A 131 6.70 5.39 -6.61
CA VAL A 131 8.03 5.77 -6.14
C VAL A 131 8.66 4.60 -5.41
N PHE A 132 9.83 4.16 -5.84
CA PHE A 132 10.62 3.18 -5.13
C PHE A 132 11.58 3.90 -4.19
N GLY A 133 11.64 3.47 -2.93
CA GLY A 133 12.51 4.05 -1.92
C GLY A 133 11.83 5.14 -1.11
N THR A 134 12.64 5.95 -0.44
CA THR A 134 12.16 7.03 0.43
C THR A 134 11.54 8.16 -0.40
N HIS A 135 10.39 8.66 0.05
CA HIS A 135 9.70 9.76 -0.59
C HIS A 135 9.47 10.89 0.42
N ASP A 136 9.76 12.12 0.01
CA ASP A 136 9.66 13.29 0.90
C ASP A 136 8.22 13.60 1.30
N ASP A 137 7.98 13.85 2.60
CA ASP A 137 6.66 14.14 3.13
C ASP A 137 6.01 15.39 2.50
N LEU A 138 6.79 16.46 2.29
CA LEU A 138 6.24 17.69 1.71
C LEU A 138 5.78 17.46 0.28
N LEU A 139 6.58 16.73 -0.49
CA LEU A 139 6.21 16.40 -1.86
C LEU A 139 4.99 15.49 -1.89
N LEU A 140 4.96 14.48 -1.04
CA LEU A 140 3.81 13.58 -0.93
C LEU A 140 2.55 14.35 -0.56
N GLY A 141 2.62 15.26 0.41
CA GLY A 141 1.50 16.09 0.81
C GLY A 141 0.95 16.92 -0.36
N ALA A 142 1.83 17.52 -1.15
CA ALA A 142 1.45 18.29 -2.33
C ALA A 142 0.77 17.41 -3.38
N GLU A 143 1.32 16.22 -3.62
CA GLU A 143 0.75 15.25 -4.56
C GLU A 143 -0.64 14.81 -4.13
N LEU A 144 -0.81 14.49 -2.84
CA LEU A 144 -2.11 14.07 -2.31
C LEU A 144 -3.14 15.20 -2.39
N ALA A 145 -2.74 16.42 -2.07
CA ALA A 145 -3.63 17.58 -2.18
C ALA A 145 -4.11 17.77 -3.63
N THR A 146 -3.20 17.60 -4.60
CA THR A 146 -3.54 17.69 -6.02
C THR A 146 -4.59 16.65 -6.40
N LEU A 147 -4.37 15.39 -5.99
CA LEU A 147 -5.30 14.30 -6.32
C LEU A 147 -6.64 14.48 -5.62
N LEU A 148 -6.63 14.96 -4.37
CA LEU A 148 -7.86 15.22 -3.63
C LEU A 148 -8.68 16.35 -4.25
N ALA A 149 -8.03 17.36 -4.83
CA ALA A 149 -8.70 18.46 -5.51
C ALA A 149 -9.44 17.98 -6.76
N GLU A 150 -9.07 16.84 -7.31
CA GLU A 150 -9.73 16.23 -8.47
C GLU A 150 -10.99 15.43 -8.10
N VAL A 151 -11.22 15.19 -6.80
CA VAL A 151 -12.38 14.39 -6.35
C VAL A 151 -13.65 15.22 -6.47
N PRO A 152 -14.69 14.75 -7.21
CA PRO A 152 -15.91 15.49 -7.37
C PRO A 152 -16.64 15.75 -6.05
N GLY A 153 -17.07 16.97 -5.82
CA GLY A 153 -17.83 17.34 -4.63
C GLY A 153 -17.02 17.40 -3.35
N GLY A 154 -15.70 17.21 -3.47
CA GLY A 154 -14.81 17.16 -2.30
C GLY A 154 -14.26 18.48 -1.87
#